data_4eb27769ca566a074a29773f4fa25141
#
_entry.id   4eb27769ca566a074a29773f4fa25141
#
_cell.length_a   1.000
_cell.length_b   1.000
_cell.length_c   1.000
_cell.angle_alpha   90.00
_cell.angle_beta   90.00
_cell.angle_gamma   90.00
#
_symmetry.space_group_name_H-M   'P 1'
#
loop_
_entity.id
_entity.type
_entity.pdbx_description
1 polymer ?
#
loop_
_entity_poly.entity_id
_entity_poly.type
_entity_poly.pdbx_seq_one_letter_code
_entity_poly.pdbx_strand_id
1 'polypeptide(L)'
;MAGIGFELRKMLRRNTLTGLMQAYTYAGLIGAGPWVLSIVGILLIGVLSVPFVKPNGAVTQFQVSVTYLIAVSLVLTGPLQLWYTRFTSDRLFEKRRELVLPNFHAVMLVVTAASALIGALLALFAFGGQTAGYRLLMLAGFVVMSNIWIATIFLSGMKRYVAIIVVFFVGYAATALAALALKGFGLTGLLAGFVAGQTVLLCGLLGLIYRDFDSDRFISFEIFEKRYRYPSLMLIGFLYNLGIWIDKFMFWYSAGTGQPVIGPLRASIIYDIPVFLAYLAIIPGMAVFLLRIETDFVEYYDAFYDAVREGASLQHIERMQRAMVEALREGVWEILKIQGMAALILFAAAPTLLHWLGIPALYLPLLYIDVIAASMQVVFMGIINVFFYLDKRRIVLWLVGAFVVLNVVLTALTLASNPAAYGYGFALALFVVMLASLYWLDRKLDTLEYETFMLQ
;
A
#
# COMPACT_ATOMS: atom_id res chain seq x y z
N MET A 1 10.48 -21.70 -4.83
CA MET A 1 11.18 -20.40 -4.76
C MET A 1 11.42 -20.07 -3.29
N ALA A 2 12.66 -19.96 -2.85
CA ALA A 2 13.00 -19.62 -1.46
C ALA A 2 12.74 -18.11 -1.26
N GLY A 3 11.49 -17.79 -0.94
CA GLY A 3 11.11 -16.42 -0.60
C GLY A 3 11.33 -16.11 0.87
N ILE A 4 10.89 -14.94 1.30
CA ILE A 4 10.91 -14.48 2.70
C ILE A 4 10.39 -15.52 3.69
N GLY A 5 9.41 -16.35 3.30
CA GLY A 5 8.94 -17.46 4.11
C GLY A 5 10.06 -18.38 4.59
N PHE A 6 11.07 -18.62 3.78
CA PHE A 6 12.22 -19.45 4.20
C PHE A 6 13.09 -18.77 5.26
N GLU A 7 13.39 -17.47 5.10
CA GLU A 7 14.16 -16.70 6.09
C GLU A 7 13.40 -16.54 7.41
N LEU A 8 12.11 -16.21 7.34
CA LEU A 8 11.25 -16.10 8.53
C LEU A 8 11.11 -17.44 9.26
N ARG A 9 10.93 -18.55 8.53
CA ARG A 9 10.91 -19.91 9.11
C ARG A 9 12.21 -20.28 9.78
N LYS A 10 13.36 -19.93 9.19
CA LYS A 10 14.66 -20.18 9.78
C LYS A 10 14.80 -19.48 11.14
N MET A 11 14.22 -18.28 11.27
CA MET A 11 14.18 -17.56 12.54
C MET A 11 13.20 -18.22 13.53
N LEU A 12 12.01 -18.61 13.08
CA LEU A 12 11.00 -19.29 13.90
C LEU A 12 11.43 -20.68 14.39
N ARG A 13 12.16 -21.46 13.56
CA ARG A 13 12.67 -22.80 13.92
C ARG A 13 13.67 -22.78 15.07
N ARG A 14 14.20 -21.62 15.45
CA ARG A 14 15.07 -21.52 16.64
C ARG A 14 14.34 -21.77 17.96
N ASN A 15 13.01 -21.80 17.97
CA ASN A 15 12.14 -22.06 19.14
C ASN A 15 12.54 -21.25 20.39
N THR A 16 13.05 -20.04 20.22
CA THR A 16 13.43 -19.12 21.29
C THR A 16 12.57 -17.87 21.24
N LEU A 17 12.27 -17.27 22.39
CA LEU A 17 11.56 -15.99 22.44
C LEU A 17 12.26 -14.91 21.63
N THR A 18 13.58 -14.87 21.66
CA THR A 18 14.37 -13.92 20.86
C THR A 18 14.24 -14.18 19.35
N GLY A 19 14.20 -15.44 18.92
CA GLY A 19 13.96 -15.82 17.54
C GLY A 19 12.56 -15.41 17.07
N LEU A 20 11.55 -15.58 17.93
CA LEU A 20 10.18 -15.15 17.68
C LEU A 20 10.11 -13.62 17.55
N MET A 21 10.64 -12.86 18.51
CA MET A 21 10.68 -11.40 18.44
C MET A 21 11.41 -10.88 17.19
N GLN A 22 12.54 -11.50 16.84
CA GLN A 22 13.27 -11.15 15.61
C GLN A 22 12.43 -11.40 14.36
N ALA A 23 11.73 -12.53 14.27
CA ALA A 23 10.87 -12.85 13.14
C ALA A 23 9.73 -11.84 12.99
N TYR A 24 9.03 -11.49 14.08
CA TYR A 24 7.94 -10.50 14.04
C TYR A 24 8.45 -9.08 13.73
N THR A 25 9.56 -8.66 14.33
CA THR A 25 10.16 -7.35 14.04
C THR A 25 10.58 -7.27 12.57
N TYR A 26 11.23 -8.31 12.07
CA TYR A 26 11.68 -8.39 10.68
C TYR A 26 10.50 -8.42 9.70
N ALA A 27 9.46 -9.21 10.00
CA ALA A 27 8.24 -9.26 9.20
C ALA A 27 7.49 -7.90 9.21
N GLY A 28 7.41 -7.23 10.37
CA GLY A 28 6.82 -5.90 10.47
C GLY A 28 7.56 -4.86 9.67
N LEU A 29 8.90 -4.89 9.73
CA LEU A 29 9.76 -3.98 8.95
C LEU A 29 9.60 -4.22 7.45
N ILE A 30 9.41 -5.46 7.03
CA ILE A 30 9.20 -5.83 5.64
C ILE A 30 7.80 -5.46 5.16
N GLY A 31 6.77 -5.82 5.92
CA GLY A 31 5.38 -5.62 5.51
C GLY A 31 4.95 -4.17 5.48
N ALA A 32 5.39 -3.38 6.47
CA ALA A 32 5.02 -1.98 6.59
C ALA A 32 6.18 -1.00 6.29
N GLY A 33 7.40 -1.50 6.13
CA GLY A 33 8.61 -0.67 6.06
C GLY A 33 8.57 0.45 5.02
N PRO A 34 8.28 0.19 3.75
CA PRO A 34 8.20 1.25 2.73
C PRO A 34 7.19 2.33 3.09
N TRP A 35 6.04 1.95 3.62
CA TRP A 35 4.98 2.85 4.05
C TRP A 35 5.38 3.67 5.28
N VAL A 36 5.91 3.01 6.30
CA VAL A 36 6.38 3.64 7.55
C VAL A 36 7.53 4.61 7.26
N LEU A 37 8.50 4.20 6.44
CA LEU A 37 9.61 5.07 6.05
C LEU A 37 9.14 6.31 5.31
N SER A 38 8.09 6.21 4.49
CA SER A 38 7.53 7.38 3.81
C SER A 38 6.89 8.35 4.81
N ILE A 39 6.04 7.86 5.72
CA ILE A 39 5.40 8.69 6.75
C ILE A 39 6.46 9.35 7.65
N VAL A 40 7.35 8.55 8.22
CA VAL A 40 8.39 9.04 9.14
C VAL A 40 9.34 9.99 8.43
N GLY A 41 9.74 9.70 7.19
CA GLY A 41 10.60 10.57 6.39
C GLY A 41 9.98 11.96 6.16
N ILE A 42 8.73 12.02 5.77
CA ILE A 42 8.00 13.30 5.54
C ILE A 42 7.82 14.07 6.85
N LEU A 43 7.47 13.38 7.94
CA LEU A 43 7.35 14.01 9.26
C LEU A 43 8.69 14.57 9.75
N LEU A 44 9.78 13.82 9.63
CA LEU A 44 11.12 14.28 9.98
C LEU A 44 11.54 15.52 9.20
N ILE A 45 11.35 15.51 7.87
CA ILE A 45 11.65 16.68 7.04
C ILE A 45 10.80 17.87 7.52
N GLY A 46 9.51 17.64 7.79
CA GLY A 46 8.62 18.67 8.33
C GLY A 46 9.15 19.28 9.61
N VAL A 47 9.32 18.46 10.65
CA VAL A 47 9.75 18.90 11.99
C VAL A 47 11.12 19.59 11.95
N LEU A 48 12.10 19.01 11.26
CA LEU A 48 13.46 19.57 11.19
C LEU A 48 13.54 20.83 10.32
N SER A 49 12.55 21.07 9.45
CA SER A 49 12.53 22.25 8.58
C SER A 49 11.83 23.47 9.20
N VAL A 50 10.89 23.27 10.15
CA VAL A 50 10.10 24.36 10.77
C VAL A 50 10.95 25.54 11.26
N PRO A 51 12.07 25.36 11.99
CA PRO A 51 12.83 26.49 12.51
C PRO A 51 13.56 27.32 11.44
N PHE A 52 13.74 26.76 10.25
CA PHE A 52 14.64 27.33 9.23
C PHE A 52 13.92 27.81 7.97
N VAL A 53 12.72 27.32 7.69
CA VAL A 53 12.01 27.61 6.44
C VAL A 53 11.03 28.75 6.61
N LYS A 54 11.16 29.78 5.78
CA LYS A 54 10.24 30.92 5.73
C LYS A 54 9.61 31.00 4.34
N PRO A 55 8.35 31.42 4.22
CA PRO A 55 7.39 31.77 5.28
C PRO A 55 6.91 30.53 6.06
N ASN A 56 6.35 30.73 7.25
CA ASN A 56 5.94 29.66 8.18
C ASN A 56 4.98 28.62 7.58
N GLY A 57 4.24 28.96 6.52
CA GLY A 57 3.35 28.01 5.81
C GLY A 57 4.05 27.08 4.80
N ALA A 58 5.32 27.32 4.45
CA ALA A 58 6.00 26.58 3.40
C ALA A 58 6.21 25.08 3.73
N VAL A 59 6.39 24.74 5.01
CA VAL A 59 6.48 23.35 5.46
C VAL A 59 5.14 22.63 5.27
N THR A 60 4.03 23.25 5.66
CA THR A 60 2.68 22.68 5.42
C THR A 60 2.40 22.55 3.93
N GLN A 61 2.74 23.55 3.12
CA GLN A 61 2.62 23.48 1.67
C GLN A 61 3.43 22.33 1.07
N PHE A 62 4.64 22.09 1.58
CA PHE A 62 5.46 20.96 1.20
C PHE A 62 4.79 19.63 1.55
N GLN A 63 4.38 19.44 2.80
CA GLN A 63 3.75 18.21 3.26
C GLN A 63 2.48 17.88 2.49
N VAL A 64 1.61 18.87 2.27
CA VAL A 64 0.39 18.71 1.48
C VAL A 64 0.72 18.37 0.03
N SER A 65 1.67 19.07 -0.59
CA SER A 65 2.10 18.79 -1.98
C SER A 65 2.59 17.35 -2.12
N VAL A 66 3.43 16.86 -1.19
CA VAL A 66 3.92 15.48 -1.20
C VAL A 66 2.79 14.48 -0.97
N THR A 67 1.85 14.76 -0.06
CA THR A 67 0.69 13.90 0.17
C THR A 67 -0.15 13.71 -1.09
N TYR A 68 -0.41 14.79 -1.84
CA TYR A 68 -1.11 14.68 -3.12
C TYR A 68 -0.30 13.94 -4.17
N LEU A 69 1.02 14.15 -4.25
CA LEU A 69 1.89 13.37 -5.15
C LEU A 69 1.77 11.87 -4.87
N ILE A 70 1.81 11.46 -3.60
CA ILE A 70 1.64 10.07 -3.18
C ILE A 70 0.24 9.56 -3.53
N ALA A 71 -0.81 10.25 -3.10
CA ALA A 71 -2.19 9.81 -3.26
C ALA A 71 -2.59 9.65 -4.73
N VAL A 72 -2.37 10.71 -5.53
CA VAL A 72 -2.81 10.74 -6.92
C VAL A 72 -1.97 9.79 -7.80
N SER A 73 -0.65 9.70 -7.57
CA SER A 73 0.20 8.76 -8.31
C SER A 73 -0.16 7.30 -8.00
N LEU A 74 -0.48 6.98 -6.75
CA LEU A 74 -0.89 5.63 -6.34
C LEU A 74 -2.22 5.23 -6.98
N VAL A 75 -3.22 6.11 -6.98
CA VAL A 75 -4.52 5.88 -7.62
C VAL A 75 -4.37 5.74 -9.14
N LEU A 76 -3.58 6.62 -9.78
CA LEU A 76 -3.34 6.58 -11.23
C LEU A 76 -2.68 5.28 -11.69
N THR A 77 -1.70 4.79 -10.94
CA THR A 77 -0.96 3.57 -11.29
C THR A 77 -1.66 2.28 -10.86
N GLY A 78 -2.67 2.38 -10.00
CA GLY A 78 -3.44 1.25 -9.48
C GLY A 78 -3.87 0.23 -10.52
N PRO A 79 -4.44 0.63 -11.67
CA PRO A 79 -4.82 -0.29 -12.74
C PRO A 79 -3.68 -1.19 -13.24
N LEU A 80 -2.48 -0.64 -13.32
CA LEU A 80 -1.33 -1.35 -13.87
C LEU A 80 -0.64 -2.24 -12.83
N GLN A 81 -0.74 -1.93 -11.54
CA GLN A 81 -0.05 -2.65 -10.47
C GLN A 81 -0.40 -4.15 -10.45
N LEU A 82 -1.67 -4.49 -10.28
CA LEU A 82 -2.13 -5.88 -10.22
C LEU A 82 -2.06 -6.57 -11.58
N TRP A 83 -2.37 -5.85 -12.64
CA TRP A 83 -2.29 -6.40 -14.00
C TRP A 83 -0.86 -6.79 -14.35
N TYR A 84 0.11 -5.89 -14.12
CA TYR A 84 1.52 -6.17 -14.43
C TYR A 84 2.08 -7.31 -13.55
N THR A 85 1.71 -7.34 -12.27
CA THR A 85 2.10 -8.44 -11.37
C THR A 85 1.59 -9.79 -11.90
N ARG A 86 0.34 -9.86 -12.34
CA ARG A 86 -0.22 -11.08 -12.91
C ARG A 86 0.49 -11.49 -14.21
N PHE A 87 0.67 -10.55 -15.13
CA PHE A 87 1.41 -10.80 -16.38
C PHE A 87 2.81 -11.37 -16.10
N THR A 88 3.53 -10.75 -15.17
CA THR A 88 4.88 -11.20 -14.79
C THR A 88 4.86 -12.62 -14.22
N SER A 89 3.92 -12.92 -13.33
CA SER A 89 3.77 -14.25 -12.74
C SER A 89 3.47 -15.32 -13.82
N ASP A 90 2.61 -15.01 -14.79
CA ASP A 90 2.28 -15.90 -15.90
C ASP A 90 3.54 -16.16 -16.78
N ARG A 91 4.33 -15.12 -17.09
CA ARG A 91 5.59 -15.29 -17.88
C ARG A 91 6.62 -16.13 -17.13
N LEU A 92 6.76 -15.93 -15.82
CA LEU A 92 7.69 -16.72 -15.00
C LEU A 92 7.24 -18.19 -14.90
N PHE A 93 5.94 -18.44 -14.79
CA PHE A 93 5.37 -19.79 -14.80
C PHE A 93 5.61 -20.50 -16.12
N GLU A 94 5.46 -19.80 -17.25
CA GLU A 94 5.77 -20.30 -18.60
C GLU A 94 7.28 -20.43 -18.88
N LYS A 95 8.14 -20.08 -17.90
CA LYS A 95 9.61 -20.05 -18.05
C LYS A 95 10.14 -19.06 -19.11
N ARG A 96 9.34 -18.06 -19.46
CA ARG A 96 9.69 -17.02 -20.46
C ARG A 96 10.22 -15.76 -19.77
N ARG A 97 11.30 -15.92 -19.05
CA ARG A 97 11.90 -14.87 -18.21
C ARG A 97 12.38 -13.66 -19.02
N GLU A 98 12.83 -13.90 -20.25
CA GLU A 98 13.32 -12.90 -21.19
C GLU A 98 12.28 -11.83 -21.59
N LEU A 99 10.99 -12.11 -21.40
CA LEU A 99 9.91 -11.17 -21.71
C LEU A 99 9.56 -10.21 -20.57
N VAL A 100 10.02 -10.49 -19.37
CA VAL A 100 9.66 -9.72 -18.18
C VAL A 100 10.22 -8.29 -18.26
N LEU A 101 11.51 -8.14 -18.46
CA LEU A 101 12.18 -6.84 -18.53
C LEU A 101 11.70 -5.95 -19.69
N PRO A 102 11.56 -6.45 -20.94
CA PRO A 102 11.05 -5.63 -22.05
C PRO A 102 9.63 -5.11 -21.83
N ASN A 103 8.75 -5.93 -21.22
CA ASN A 103 7.40 -5.50 -20.88
C ASN A 103 7.38 -4.54 -19.68
N PHE A 104 8.33 -4.65 -18.74
CA PHE A 104 8.54 -3.65 -17.70
C PHE A 104 8.83 -2.28 -18.28
N HIS A 105 9.75 -2.20 -19.27
CA HIS A 105 10.05 -0.94 -19.97
C HIS A 105 8.83 -0.37 -20.67
N ALA A 106 7.99 -1.20 -21.29
CA ALA A 106 6.76 -0.74 -21.93
C ALA A 106 5.78 -0.14 -20.90
N VAL A 107 5.60 -0.79 -19.75
CA VAL A 107 4.74 -0.28 -18.67
C VAL A 107 5.30 1.03 -18.10
N MET A 108 6.60 1.10 -17.84
CA MET A 108 7.28 2.32 -17.37
C MET A 108 7.10 3.48 -18.38
N LEU A 109 7.23 3.20 -19.68
CA LEU A 109 7.03 4.20 -20.73
C LEU A 109 5.59 4.74 -20.71
N VAL A 110 4.60 3.84 -20.65
CA VAL A 110 3.18 4.23 -20.60
C VAL A 110 2.86 5.04 -19.35
N VAL A 111 3.36 4.61 -18.18
CA VAL A 111 3.17 5.33 -16.92
C VAL A 111 3.83 6.70 -16.96
N THR A 112 5.07 6.77 -17.48
CA THR A 112 5.79 8.04 -17.63
C THR A 112 5.05 8.99 -18.57
N ALA A 113 4.58 8.52 -19.72
CA ALA A 113 3.84 9.33 -20.68
C ALA A 113 2.49 9.81 -20.10
N ALA A 114 1.73 8.91 -19.46
CA ALA A 114 0.45 9.24 -18.85
C ALA A 114 0.60 10.23 -17.70
N SER A 115 1.52 9.98 -16.77
CA SER A 115 1.76 10.87 -15.63
C SER A 115 2.37 12.22 -16.06
N ALA A 116 3.26 12.23 -17.07
CA ALA A 116 3.78 13.47 -17.63
C ALA A 116 2.68 14.31 -18.30
N LEU A 117 1.80 13.67 -19.08
CA LEU A 117 0.68 14.36 -19.73
C LEU A 117 -0.29 14.93 -18.69
N ILE A 118 -0.75 14.13 -17.75
CA ILE A 118 -1.68 14.56 -16.69
C ILE A 118 -1.02 15.64 -15.82
N GLY A 119 0.23 15.44 -15.41
CA GLY A 119 0.97 16.39 -14.60
C GLY A 119 1.21 17.72 -15.32
N ALA A 120 1.50 17.69 -16.64
CA ALA A 120 1.64 18.90 -17.46
C ALA A 120 0.31 19.66 -17.57
N LEU A 121 -0.81 18.97 -17.82
CA LEU A 121 -2.14 19.58 -17.83
C LEU A 121 -2.47 20.23 -16.47
N LEU A 122 -2.22 19.55 -15.36
CA LEU A 122 -2.42 20.10 -14.03
C LEU A 122 -1.49 21.31 -13.77
N ALA A 123 -0.22 21.24 -14.16
CA ALA A 123 0.73 22.33 -14.02
C ALA A 123 0.33 23.58 -14.81
N LEU A 124 -0.30 23.41 -15.98
CA LEU A 124 -0.74 24.51 -16.82
C LEU A 124 -2.08 25.11 -16.36
N PHE A 125 -3.07 24.28 -16.07
CA PHE A 125 -4.44 24.72 -15.81
C PHE A 125 -4.77 24.88 -14.34
N ALA A 126 -4.30 23.98 -13.47
CA ALA A 126 -4.63 23.99 -12.05
C ALA A 126 -3.63 24.82 -11.22
N PHE A 127 -2.35 24.81 -11.60
CA PHE A 127 -1.28 25.51 -10.89
C PHE A 127 -0.77 26.76 -11.62
N GLY A 128 -1.56 27.36 -12.52
CA GLY A 128 -1.16 28.52 -13.32
C GLY A 128 -0.69 29.72 -12.50
N GLY A 129 -1.22 29.92 -11.28
CA GLY A 129 -0.82 30.99 -10.36
C GLY A 129 0.44 30.70 -9.53
N GLN A 130 1.06 29.50 -9.66
CA GLN A 130 2.24 29.13 -8.91
C GLN A 130 3.54 29.37 -9.70
N THR A 131 4.68 29.47 -8.99
CA THR A 131 5.98 29.65 -9.64
C THR A 131 6.32 28.52 -10.59
N ALA A 132 7.04 28.83 -11.68
CA ALA A 132 7.47 27.81 -12.65
C ALA A 132 8.28 26.68 -12.00
N GLY A 133 9.14 27.00 -11.02
CA GLY A 133 9.90 26.01 -10.26
C GLY A 133 9.02 25.03 -9.50
N TYR A 134 7.99 25.51 -8.79
CA TYR A 134 7.02 24.66 -8.10
C TYR A 134 6.29 23.73 -9.07
N ARG A 135 5.77 24.27 -10.17
CA ARG A 135 5.04 23.49 -11.21
C ARG A 135 5.90 22.39 -11.80
N LEU A 136 7.16 22.71 -12.14
CA LEU A 136 8.10 21.73 -12.71
C LEU A 136 8.43 20.63 -11.71
N LEU A 137 8.66 20.96 -10.43
CA LEU A 137 8.96 19.99 -9.37
C LEU A 137 7.75 19.10 -9.05
N MET A 138 6.52 19.66 -9.05
CA MET A 138 5.30 18.86 -8.92
C MET A 138 5.14 17.87 -10.08
N LEU A 139 5.37 18.32 -11.31
CA LEU A 139 5.36 17.44 -12.49
C LEU A 139 6.41 16.33 -12.39
N ALA A 140 7.66 16.69 -12.11
CA ALA A 140 8.75 15.74 -11.98
C ALA A 140 8.50 14.74 -10.83
N GLY A 141 8.06 15.24 -9.67
CA GLY A 141 7.69 14.41 -8.53
C GLY A 141 6.55 13.43 -8.85
N PHE A 142 5.54 13.88 -9.59
CA PHE A 142 4.42 13.04 -10.00
C PHE A 142 4.85 11.89 -10.92
N VAL A 143 5.70 12.19 -11.92
CA VAL A 143 6.27 11.17 -12.82
C VAL A 143 7.15 10.18 -12.05
N VAL A 144 8.05 10.66 -11.20
CA VAL A 144 8.96 9.81 -10.41
C VAL A 144 8.17 8.91 -9.46
N MET A 145 7.21 9.46 -8.70
CA MET A 145 6.37 8.68 -7.77
C MET A 145 5.55 7.62 -8.50
N SER A 146 4.96 7.94 -9.65
CA SER A 146 4.19 6.98 -10.46
C SER A 146 5.06 5.78 -10.87
N ASN A 147 6.29 6.01 -11.26
CA ASN A 147 7.23 4.95 -11.63
C ASN A 147 7.75 4.15 -10.42
N ILE A 148 7.93 4.80 -9.27
CA ILE A 148 8.29 4.10 -8.02
C ILE A 148 7.24 3.04 -7.66
N TRP A 149 5.94 3.35 -7.78
CA TRP A 149 4.89 2.38 -7.48
C TRP A 149 4.96 1.14 -8.37
N ILE A 150 5.20 1.30 -9.67
CA ILE A 150 5.34 0.18 -10.61
C ILE A 150 6.57 -0.67 -10.28
N ALA A 151 7.72 -0.03 -10.05
CA ALA A 151 8.95 -0.74 -9.71
C ALA A 151 8.83 -1.48 -8.36
N THR A 152 8.20 -0.86 -7.36
CA THR A 152 8.00 -1.43 -6.03
C THR A 152 7.09 -2.66 -6.08
N ILE A 153 5.94 -2.58 -6.76
CA ILE A 153 5.01 -3.71 -6.84
C ILE A 153 5.61 -4.88 -7.62
N PHE A 154 6.39 -4.60 -8.67
CA PHE A 154 7.12 -5.60 -9.41
C PHE A 154 8.11 -6.37 -8.52
N LEU A 155 8.97 -5.66 -7.79
CA LEU A 155 9.94 -6.28 -6.89
C LEU A 155 9.26 -7.00 -5.71
N SER A 156 8.12 -6.49 -5.22
CA SER A 156 7.30 -7.16 -4.20
C SER A 156 6.76 -8.49 -4.72
N GLY A 157 6.26 -8.53 -5.96
CA GLY A 157 5.83 -9.77 -6.62
C GLY A 157 6.97 -10.78 -6.79
N MET A 158 8.22 -10.32 -6.86
CA MET A 158 9.43 -11.16 -6.88
C MET A 158 9.92 -11.54 -5.48
N LYS A 159 9.21 -11.18 -4.42
CA LYS A 159 9.56 -11.45 -3.02
C LYS A 159 10.94 -10.89 -2.59
N ARG A 160 11.39 -9.80 -3.22
CA ARG A 160 12.67 -9.11 -2.94
C ARG A 160 12.54 -8.06 -1.83
N TYR A 161 11.74 -8.32 -0.81
CA TYR A 161 11.34 -7.35 0.20
C TYR A 161 12.49 -6.68 0.96
N VAL A 162 13.53 -7.43 1.34
CA VAL A 162 14.69 -6.85 2.06
C VAL A 162 15.41 -5.81 1.21
N ALA A 163 15.64 -6.15 -0.06
CA ALA A 163 16.29 -5.23 -0.98
C ALA A 163 15.45 -3.96 -1.19
N ILE A 164 14.12 -4.11 -1.27
CA ILE A 164 13.19 -2.98 -1.34
C ILE A 164 13.36 -2.07 -0.12
N ILE A 165 13.34 -2.62 1.11
CA ILE A 165 13.47 -1.83 2.35
C ILE A 165 14.79 -1.08 2.38
N VAL A 166 15.89 -1.72 2.03
CA VAL A 166 17.22 -1.07 2.01
C VAL A 166 17.21 0.11 1.03
N VAL A 167 16.67 -0.09 -0.17
CA VAL A 167 16.58 0.98 -1.17
C VAL A 167 15.64 2.10 -0.70
N PHE A 168 14.51 1.77 -0.07
CA PHE A 168 13.63 2.77 0.53
C PHE A 168 14.33 3.56 1.65
N PHE A 169 15.05 2.88 2.53
CA PHE A 169 15.80 3.55 3.59
C PHE A 169 16.84 4.52 3.03
N VAL A 170 17.63 4.09 2.05
CA VAL A 170 18.61 4.94 1.37
C VAL A 170 17.93 6.11 0.64
N GLY A 171 16.84 5.83 -0.07
CA GLY A 171 16.07 6.85 -0.79
C GLY A 171 15.48 7.92 0.13
N TYR A 172 14.86 7.51 1.26
CA TYR A 172 14.33 8.47 2.23
C TYR A 172 15.41 9.19 3.02
N ALA A 173 16.54 8.55 3.31
CA ALA A 173 17.71 9.24 3.87
C ALA A 173 18.24 10.31 2.89
N ALA A 174 18.38 9.96 1.61
CA ALA A 174 18.76 10.93 0.58
C ALA A 174 17.73 12.06 0.44
N THR A 175 16.44 11.75 0.52
CA THR A 175 15.35 12.74 0.51
C THR A 175 15.48 13.71 1.68
N ALA A 176 15.69 13.22 2.89
CA ALA A 176 15.84 14.05 4.08
C ALA A 176 17.08 14.93 3.98
N LEU A 177 18.22 14.36 3.62
CA LEU A 177 19.48 15.11 3.47
C LEU A 177 19.38 16.19 2.38
N ALA A 178 18.84 15.87 1.22
CA ALA A 178 18.68 16.83 0.12
C ALA A 178 17.66 17.93 0.47
N ALA A 179 16.52 17.60 1.08
CA ALA A 179 15.53 18.58 1.49
C ALA A 179 16.10 19.54 2.55
N LEU A 180 16.84 19.00 3.54
CA LEU A 180 17.48 19.82 4.56
C LEU A 180 18.63 20.68 4.02
N ALA A 181 19.40 20.16 3.04
CA ALA A 181 20.46 20.94 2.39
C ALA A 181 19.88 22.11 1.57
N LEU A 182 18.72 21.92 0.93
CA LEU A 182 18.08 22.90 0.09
C LEU A 182 17.01 23.74 0.81
N LYS A 183 16.83 23.59 2.13
CA LYS A 183 15.82 24.29 2.92
C LYS A 183 15.87 25.83 2.82
N GLY A 184 17.05 26.39 2.54
CA GLY A 184 17.24 27.83 2.37
C GLY A 184 16.45 28.43 1.17
N PHE A 185 16.06 27.59 0.20
CA PHE A 185 15.22 28.00 -0.94
C PHE A 185 13.70 27.85 -0.67
N GLY A 186 13.32 27.68 0.60
CA GLY A 186 11.92 27.58 1.01
C GLY A 186 11.21 26.33 0.43
N LEU A 187 9.93 26.52 0.03
CA LEU A 187 9.11 25.44 -0.52
C LEU A 187 9.75 24.72 -1.72
N THR A 188 10.28 25.49 -2.67
CA THR A 188 10.92 24.93 -3.87
C THR A 188 12.17 24.12 -3.53
N GLY A 189 12.94 24.53 -2.52
CA GLY A 189 14.09 23.79 -2.03
C GLY A 189 13.69 22.45 -1.39
N LEU A 190 12.67 22.46 -0.53
CA LEU A 190 12.16 21.23 0.08
C LEU A 190 11.62 20.24 -0.96
N LEU A 191 10.85 20.74 -1.95
CA LEU A 191 10.34 19.90 -3.05
C LEU A 191 11.47 19.40 -3.96
N ALA A 192 12.45 20.23 -4.28
CA ALA A 192 13.60 19.80 -5.07
C ALA A 192 14.40 18.68 -4.37
N GLY A 193 14.62 18.81 -3.07
CA GLY A 193 15.23 17.78 -2.25
C GLY A 193 14.41 16.48 -2.21
N PHE A 194 13.08 16.60 -2.09
CA PHE A 194 12.18 15.46 -2.16
C PHE A 194 12.29 14.75 -3.51
N VAL A 195 12.15 15.47 -4.62
CA VAL A 195 12.22 14.89 -5.97
C VAL A 195 13.56 14.25 -6.23
N ALA A 196 14.67 14.89 -5.82
CA ALA A 196 16.01 14.33 -5.95
C ALA A 196 16.16 13.01 -5.18
N GLY A 197 15.73 12.98 -3.92
CA GLY A 197 15.79 11.75 -3.12
C GLY A 197 14.88 10.64 -3.64
N GLN A 198 13.67 10.97 -4.11
CA GLN A 198 12.78 9.99 -4.75
C GLN A 198 13.35 9.49 -6.09
N THR A 199 14.10 10.31 -6.81
CA THR A 199 14.84 9.86 -8.01
C THR A 199 15.94 8.86 -7.64
N VAL A 200 16.68 9.10 -6.55
CA VAL A 200 17.66 8.13 -6.03
C VAL A 200 16.99 6.81 -5.66
N LEU A 201 15.82 6.87 -5.01
CA LEU A 201 15.01 5.69 -4.68
C LEU A 201 14.61 4.94 -5.95
N LEU A 202 14.07 5.63 -6.96
CA LEU A 202 13.69 5.02 -8.24
C LEU A 202 14.90 4.36 -8.93
N CYS A 203 16.04 5.05 -9.01
CA CYS A 203 17.27 4.49 -9.58
C CYS A 203 17.72 3.23 -8.82
N GLY A 204 17.63 3.21 -7.50
CA GLY A 204 17.93 2.04 -6.69
C GLY A 204 17.01 0.85 -6.99
N LEU A 205 15.69 1.08 -7.11
CA LEU A 205 14.72 0.03 -7.50
C LEU A 205 15.00 -0.49 -8.91
N LEU A 206 15.27 0.39 -9.87
CA LEU A 206 15.62 0.01 -11.25
C LEU A 206 16.94 -0.79 -11.28
N GLY A 207 17.93 -0.39 -10.49
CA GLY A 207 19.19 -1.14 -10.37
C GLY A 207 18.99 -2.57 -9.86
N LEU A 208 18.05 -2.80 -8.92
CA LEU A 208 17.68 -4.14 -8.48
C LEU A 208 17.01 -4.94 -9.60
N ILE A 209 16.11 -4.31 -10.36
CA ILE A 209 15.40 -4.96 -11.47
C ILE A 209 16.37 -5.39 -12.56
N TYR A 210 17.26 -4.48 -12.99
CA TYR A 210 18.28 -4.77 -14.02
C TYR A 210 19.31 -5.81 -13.59
N ARG A 211 19.60 -5.90 -12.30
CA ARG A 211 20.47 -6.96 -11.78
C ARG A 211 19.83 -8.34 -11.84
N ASP A 212 18.50 -8.42 -11.63
CA ASP A 212 17.79 -9.68 -11.47
C ASP A 212 17.21 -10.21 -12.80
N PHE A 213 17.05 -9.34 -13.80
CA PHE A 213 16.49 -9.66 -15.12
C PHE A 213 17.37 -9.15 -16.22
N ASP A 214 17.66 -10.05 -17.17
CA ASP A 214 18.38 -9.77 -18.39
C ASP A 214 17.49 -10.09 -19.61
N SER A 215 17.68 -9.38 -20.72
CA SER A 215 16.95 -9.60 -21.96
C SER A 215 17.66 -8.97 -23.15
N ASP A 216 17.70 -9.69 -24.29
CA ASP A 216 18.23 -9.20 -25.55
C ASP A 216 17.33 -8.14 -26.20
N ARG A 217 16.05 -8.04 -25.75
CA ARG A 217 15.09 -7.07 -26.27
C ARG A 217 14.96 -5.91 -25.29
N PHE A 218 15.06 -4.67 -25.80
CA PHE A 218 14.91 -3.50 -24.98
C PHE A 218 13.46 -3.25 -24.55
N ILE A 219 12.49 -3.38 -25.45
CA ILE A 219 11.07 -3.11 -25.17
C ILE A 219 10.17 -4.13 -25.89
N SER A 220 9.06 -4.48 -25.23
CA SER A 220 7.98 -5.30 -25.77
C SER A 220 6.64 -4.82 -25.25
N PHE A 221 5.63 -4.76 -26.10
CA PHE A 221 4.27 -4.38 -25.74
C PHE A 221 3.31 -5.59 -25.64
N GLU A 222 3.86 -6.79 -25.45
CA GLU A 222 3.07 -8.02 -25.37
C GLU A 222 2.00 -7.96 -24.26
N ILE A 223 2.31 -7.33 -23.14
CA ILE A 223 1.35 -7.13 -22.04
C ILE A 223 0.05 -6.44 -22.49
N PHE A 224 0.10 -5.57 -23.51
CA PHE A 224 -1.07 -4.84 -24.01
C PHE A 224 -1.89 -5.62 -25.03
N GLU A 225 -1.45 -6.82 -25.43
CA GLU A 225 -2.21 -7.70 -26.29
C GLU A 225 -3.51 -8.17 -25.62
N LYS A 226 -4.57 -8.36 -26.41
CA LYS A 226 -5.92 -8.68 -25.90
C LYS A 226 -5.94 -9.91 -25.00
N ARG A 227 -5.12 -10.92 -25.29
CA ARG A 227 -5.04 -12.19 -24.54
C ARG A 227 -4.52 -12.04 -23.11
N TYR A 228 -3.72 -10.99 -22.83
CA TYR A 228 -3.11 -10.75 -21.50
C TYR A 228 -3.80 -9.63 -20.73
N ARG A 229 -4.91 -9.12 -21.22
CA ARG A 229 -5.69 -8.09 -20.52
C ARG A 229 -6.56 -8.72 -19.45
N TYR A 230 -6.38 -8.26 -18.22
CA TYR A 230 -7.19 -8.64 -17.07
C TYR A 230 -7.98 -7.42 -16.53
N PRO A 231 -9.11 -7.03 -17.19
CA PRO A 231 -9.84 -5.81 -16.83
C PRO A 231 -10.31 -5.80 -15.37
N SER A 232 -10.66 -6.97 -14.84
CA SER A 232 -11.04 -7.09 -13.42
C SER A 232 -9.90 -6.70 -12.48
N LEU A 233 -8.67 -7.13 -12.76
CA LEU A 233 -7.50 -6.76 -11.93
C LEU A 233 -7.17 -5.28 -12.04
N MET A 234 -7.29 -4.71 -13.25
CA MET A 234 -7.11 -3.26 -13.46
C MET A 234 -8.12 -2.46 -12.62
N LEU A 235 -9.38 -2.87 -12.66
CA LEU A 235 -10.44 -2.17 -11.92
C LEU A 235 -10.29 -2.36 -10.40
N ILE A 236 -9.92 -3.55 -9.94
CA ILE A 236 -9.64 -3.82 -8.52
C ILE A 236 -8.50 -2.93 -8.02
N GLY A 237 -7.38 -2.86 -8.75
CA GLY A 237 -6.23 -2.03 -8.35
C GLY A 237 -6.58 -0.54 -8.29
N PHE A 238 -7.36 -0.03 -9.25
CA PHE A 238 -7.86 1.32 -9.23
C PHE A 238 -8.78 1.59 -8.04
N LEU A 239 -9.83 0.77 -7.89
CA LEU A 239 -10.84 0.95 -6.84
C LEU A 239 -10.26 0.79 -5.43
N TYR A 240 -9.33 -0.16 -5.23
CA TYR A 240 -8.71 -0.36 -3.93
C TYR A 240 -7.91 0.87 -3.50
N ASN A 241 -7.04 1.38 -4.38
CA ASN A 241 -6.28 2.60 -4.11
C ASN A 241 -7.19 3.83 -3.95
N LEU A 242 -8.22 3.96 -4.78
CA LEU A 242 -9.21 5.03 -4.63
C LEU A 242 -9.96 4.90 -3.29
N GLY A 243 -10.38 3.71 -2.92
CA GLY A 243 -11.11 3.46 -1.67
C GLY A 243 -10.35 3.85 -0.41
N ILE A 244 -9.01 3.72 -0.43
CA ILE A 244 -8.16 4.14 0.70
C ILE A 244 -8.04 5.67 0.79
N TRP A 245 -8.18 6.40 -0.33
CA TRP A 245 -7.93 7.83 -0.37
C TRP A 245 -9.19 8.69 -0.50
N ILE A 246 -10.34 8.13 -0.92
CA ILE A 246 -11.51 8.90 -1.29
C ILE A 246 -12.11 9.70 -0.11
N ASP A 247 -12.12 9.15 1.10
CA ASP A 247 -12.54 9.83 2.31
C ASP A 247 -11.67 11.07 2.59
N LYS A 248 -10.33 10.96 2.44
CA LYS A 248 -9.38 12.06 2.60
C LYS A 248 -9.67 13.17 1.59
N PHE A 249 -9.86 12.83 0.32
CA PHE A 249 -10.26 13.79 -0.71
C PHE A 249 -11.59 14.48 -0.36
N MET A 250 -12.57 13.74 0.15
CA MET A 250 -13.85 14.32 0.55
C MET A 250 -13.68 15.32 1.71
N PHE A 251 -12.87 14.99 2.74
CA PHE A 251 -12.56 15.90 3.83
C PHE A 251 -11.79 17.14 3.36
N TRP A 252 -10.84 17.00 2.42
CA TRP A 252 -10.05 18.11 1.90
C TRP A 252 -10.90 19.11 1.14
N TYR A 253 -11.90 18.64 0.38
CA TYR A 253 -12.74 19.51 -0.47
C TYR A 253 -14.09 19.85 0.15
N SER A 254 -14.40 19.36 1.36
CA SER A 254 -15.57 19.79 2.12
C SER A 254 -15.39 21.21 2.66
N ALA A 255 -16.45 22.01 2.57
CA ALA A 255 -16.43 23.42 3.02
C ALA A 255 -16.19 23.56 4.54
N GLY A 256 -16.63 22.57 5.34
CA GLY A 256 -16.52 22.62 6.80
C GLY A 256 -15.18 22.13 7.37
N THR A 257 -14.40 21.35 6.61
CA THR A 257 -13.19 20.70 7.10
C THR A 257 -11.94 21.01 6.31
N GLY A 258 -12.08 21.29 5.02
CA GLY A 258 -10.96 21.53 4.13
C GLY A 258 -10.50 22.99 4.11
N GLN A 259 -9.19 23.20 4.24
CA GLN A 259 -8.56 24.52 4.17
C GLN A 259 -7.68 24.61 2.91
N PRO A 260 -7.70 25.76 2.18
CA PRO A 260 -6.79 25.97 1.06
C PRO A 260 -5.35 26.09 1.56
N VAL A 261 -4.41 25.43 0.90
CA VAL A 261 -2.99 25.43 1.30
C VAL A 261 -2.11 26.04 0.21
N ILE A 262 -2.20 25.54 -1.03
CA ILE A 262 -1.45 26.08 -2.17
C ILE A 262 -2.15 25.73 -3.48
N GLY A 263 -2.45 26.74 -4.29
CA GLY A 263 -3.20 26.55 -5.53
C GLY A 263 -4.51 25.78 -5.29
N PRO A 264 -4.77 24.70 -6.03
CA PRO A 264 -5.97 23.89 -5.85
C PRO A 264 -5.87 22.92 -4.66
N LEU A 265 -4.69 22.75 -4.05
CA LEU A 265 -4.47 21.79 -2.99
C LEU A 265 -5.05 22.27 -1.66
N ARG A 266 -5.84 21.42 -1.05
CA ARG A 266 -6.48 21.62 0.24
C ARG A 266 -6.06 20.52 1.22
N ALA A 267 -6.17 20.78 2.50
CA ALA A 267 -5.90 19.82 3.57
C ALA A 267 -6.97 19.91 4.64
N SER A 268 -7.15 18.85 5.38
CA SER A 268 -8.03 18.81 6.55
C SER A 268 -7.22 18.41 7.77
N ILE A 269 -6.65 19.39 8.45
CA ILE A 269 -5.79 19.16 9.62
C ILE A 269 -6.52 18.30 10.66
N ILE A 270 -7.82 18.53 10.82
CA ILE A 270 -8.66 17.77 11.75
C ILE A 270 -8.66 16.28 11.42
N TYR A 271 -8.67 15.92 10.13
CA TYR A 271 -8.76 14.54 9.67
C TYR A 271 -7.38 13.92 9.40
N ASP A 272 -6.47 14.67 8.79
CA ASP A 272 -5.20 14.15 8.28
C ASP A 272 -4.27 13.66 9.41
N ILE A 273 -4.16 14.41 10.51
CA ILE A 273 -3.25 14.07 11.61
C ILE A 273 -3.65 12.75 12.30
N PRO A 274 -4.92 12.54 12.73
CA PRO A 274 -5.33 11.28 13.32
C PRO A 274 -5.17 10.09 12.39
N VAL A 275 -5.55 10.23 11.12
CA VAL A 275 -5.44 9.16 10.13
C VAL A 275 -3.98 8.74 9.91
N PHE A 276 -3.05 9.67 9.75
CA PHE A 276 -1.63 9.34 9.57
C PHE A 276 -1.04 8.63 10.80
N LEU A 277 -1.39 9.06 12.00
CA LEU A 277 -0.97 8.39 13.24
C LEU A 277 -1.58 6.99 13.35
N ALA A 278 -2.86 6.85 13.00
CA ALA A 278 -3.55 5.56 13.02
C ALA A 278 -2.91 4.54 12.07
N TYR A 279 -2.45 4.96 10.90
CA TYR A 279 -1.76 4.07 9.97
C TYR A 279 -0.44 3.51 10.48
N LEU A 280 0.21 4.12 11.46
CA LEU A 280 1.38 3.53 12.12
C LEU A 280 1.01 2.30 12.98
N ALA A 281 -0.26 2.20 13.41
CA ALA A 281 -0.74 1.05 14.17
C ALA A 281 -0.86 -0.24 13.35
N ILE A 282 -0.76 -0.19 12.03
CA ILE A 282 -0.88 -1.39 11.17
C ILE A 282 0.35 -2.30 11.22
N ILE A 283 1.49 -1.81 11.71
CA ILE A 283 2.78 -2.51 11.67
C ILE A 283 2.69 -3.92 12.27
N PRO A 284 2.14 -4.13 13.48
CA PRO A 284 2.05 -5.47 14.08
C PRO A 284 1.18 -6.43 13.27
N GLY A 285 0.03 -5.96 12.77
CA GLY A 285 -0.85 -6.76 11.93
C GLY A 285 -0.21 -7.16 10.61
N MET A 286 0.55 -6.27 9.99
CA MET A 286 1.31 -6.57 8.76
C MET A 286 2.42 -7.60 9.01
N ALA A 287 3.04 -7.59 10.19
CA ALA A 287 4.00 -8.60 10.58
C ALA A 287 3.37 -9.99 10.64
N VAL A 288 2.21 -10.09 11.29
CA VAL A 288 1.46 -11.36 11.38
C VAL A 288 0.97 -11.80 10.00
N PHE A 289 0.47 -10.88 9.19
CA PHE A 289 0.05 -11.16 7.82
C PHE A 289 1.17 -11.85 7.02
N LEU A 290 2.38 -11.30 7.03
CA LEU A 290 3.52 -11.91 6.33
C LEU A 290 3.90 -13.27 6.89
N LEU A 291 3.89 -13.43 8.22
CA LEU A 291 4.24 -14.69 8.86
C LEU A 291 3.19 -15.77 8.62
N ARG A 292 1.91 -15.44 8.72
CA ARG A 292 0.84 -16.44 8.69
C ARG A 292 0.27 -16.67 7.30
N ILE A 293 0.03 -15.59 6.55
CA ILE A 293 -0.59 -15.73 5.22
C ILE A 293 0.47 -15.95 4.14
N GLU A 294 1.50 -15.12 4.08
CA GLU A 294 2.52 -15.22 3.02
C GLU A 294 3.54 -16.35 3.25
N THR A 295 3.53 -16.99 4.43
CA THR A 295 4.45 -18.08 4.76
C THR A 295 3.70 -19.38 5.03
N ASP A 296 2.91 -19.44 6.11
CA ASP A 296 2.29 -20.70 6.56
C ASP A 296 1.17 -21.14 5.62
N PHE A 297 0.21 -20.24 5.33
CA PHE A 297 -0.89 -20.56 4.41
C PHE A 297 -0.37 -20.93 3.01
N VAL A 298 0.59 -20.16 2.45
CA VAL A 298 1.13 -20.41 1.11
C VAL A 298 1.81 -21.77 1.01
N GLU A 299 2.45 -22.27 2.07
CA GLU A 299 3.04 -23.61 2.07
C GLU A 299 1.99 -24.72 1.88
N TYR A 300 0.91 -24.66 2.67
CA TYR A 300 -0.17 -25.62 2.55
C TYR A 300 -0.97 -25.44 1.26
N TYR A 301 -1.08 -24.22 0.75
CA TYR A 301 -1.67 -23.93 -0.55
C TYR A 301 -0.87 -24.62 -1.68
N ASP A 302 0.44 -24.44 -1.71
CA ASP A 302 1.31 -25.08 -2.70
C ASP A 302 1.22 -26.61 -2.56
N ALA A 303 1.29 -27.17 -1.34
CA ALA A 303 1.19 -28.61 -1.08
C ALA A 303 -0.16 -29.19 -1.54
N PHE A 304 -1.28 -28.48 -1.34
CA PHE A 304 -2.59 -28.89 -1.81
C PHE A 304 -2.65 -28.97 -3.35
N TYR A 305 -2.23 -27.91 -4.04
CA TYR A 305 -2.27 -27.89 -5.50
C TYR A 305 -1.23 -28.81 -6.14
N ASP A 306 -0.09 -29.07 -5.50
CA ASP A 306 0.87 -30.08 -5.93
C ASP A 306 0.26 -31.47 -5.82
N ALA A 307 -0.37 -31.82 -4.70
CA ALA A 307 -1.07 -33.08 -4.52
C ALA A 307 -2.16 -33.32 -5.58
N VAL A 308 -2.91 -32.27 -5.94
CA VAL A 308 -3.92 -32.34 -7.01
C VAL A 308 -3.26 -32.59 -8.39
N ARG A 309 -2.18 -31.87 -8.71
CA ARG A 309 -1.46 -31.99 -10.00
C ARG A 309 -0.77 -33.34 -10.19
N GLU A 310 -0.23 -33.89 -9.08
CA GLU A 310 0.45 -35.18 -9.11
C GLU A 310 -0.51 -36.38 -9.07
N GLY A 311 -1.82 -36.14 -8.94
CA GLY A 311 -2.82 -37.21 -8.87
C GLY A 311 -2.72 -38.03 -7.57
N ALA A 312 -2.40 -37.39 -6.45
CA ALA A 312 -2.30 -38.04 -5.14
C ALA A 312 -3.65 -38.66 -4.71
N SER A 313 -3.64 -39.55 -3.71
CA SER A 313 -4.87 -40.13 -3.19
C SER A 313 -5.82 -39.06 -2.64
N LEU A 314 -7.13 -39.25 -2.80
CA LEU A 314 -8.16 -38.33 -2.30
C LEU A 314 -7.94 -37.98 -0.81
N GLN A 315 -7.61 -39.00 -0.01
CA GLN A 315 -7.34 -38.84 1.42
C GLN A 315 -6.14 -37.90 1.71
N HIS A 316 -5.15 -37.90 0.81
CA HIS A 316 -4.01 -36.99 0.92
C HIS A 316 -4.40 -35.56 0.55
N ILE A 317 -5.15 -35.40 -0.53
CA ILE A 317 -5.65 -34.09 -1.00
C ILE A 317 -6.54 -33.45 0.06
N GLU A 318 -7.50 -34.17 0.61
CA GLU A 318 -8.36 -33.68 1.70
C GLU A 318 -7.55 -33.28 2.97
N ARG A 319 -6.48 -34.03 3.27
CA ARG A 319 -5.61 -33.68 4.39
C ARG A 319 -4.89 -32.35 4.17
N MET A 320 -4.34 -32.13 2.96
CA MET A 320 -3.66 -30.89 2.63
C MET A 320 -4.63 -29.71 2.58
N GLN A 321 -5.85 -29.91 2.07
CA GLN A 321 -6.90 -28.89 2.09
C GLN A 321 -7.26 -28.50 3.54
N ARG A 322 -7.50 -29.47 4.40
CA ARG A 322 -7.82 -29.20 5.83
C ARG A 322 -6.69 -28.44 6.51
N ALA A 323 -5.44 -28.82 6.30
CA ALA A 323 -4.29 -28.10 6.84
C ALA A 323 -4.18 -26.67 6.31
N MET A 324 -4.45 -26.45 5.01
CA MET A 324 -4.48 -25.13 4.41
C MET A 324 -5.59 -24.24 5.01
N VAL A 325 -6.81 -24.77 5.18
CA VAL A 325 -7.94 -24.05 5.76
C VAL A 325 -7.67 -23.72 7.24
N GLU A 326 -7.11 -24.65 7.98
CA GLU A 326 -6.73 -24.45 9.40
C GLU A 326 -5.65 -23.37 9.53
N ALA A 327 -4.57 -23.44 8.76
CA ALA A 327 -3.51 -22.43 8.74
C ALA A 327 -4.06 -21.02 8.40
N LEU A 328 -5.02 -20.95 7.47
CA LEU A 328 -5.67 -19.70 7.11
C LEU A 328 -6.53 -19.14 8.25
N ARG A 329 -7.38 -19.98 8.85
CA ARG A 329 -8.23 -19.57 9.99
C ARG A 329 -7.39 -19.10 11.17
N GLU A 330 -6.35 -19.84 11.52
CA GLU A 330 -5.39 -19.43 12.55
C GLU A 330 -4.70 -18.11 12.21
N GLY A 331 -4.26 -17.96 10.97
CA GLY A 331 -3.60 -16.73 10.50
C GLY A 331 -4.49 -15.50 10.62
N VAL A 332 -5.72 -15.57 10.13
CA VAL A 332 -6.70 -14.47 10.25
C VAL A 332 -7.01 -14.16 11.71
N TRP A 333 -7.18 -15.20 12.54
CA TRP A 333 -7.46 -15.03 13.96
C TRP A 333 -6.26 -14.39 14.71
N GLU A 334 -5.04 -14.73 14.35
CA GLU A 334 -3.84 -14.14 14.93
C GLU A 334 -3.66 -12.68 14.52
N ILE A 335 -3.95 -12.34 13.24
CA ILE A 335 -3.98 -10.93 12.80
C ILE A 335 -4.97 -10.14 13.66
N LEU A 336 -6.20 -10.64 13.84
CA LEU A 336 -7.21 -9.98 14.67
C LEU A 336 -6.76 -9.77 16.12
N LYS A 337 -6.15 -10.80 16.75
CA LYS A 337 -5.67 -10.71 18.13
C LYS A 337 -4.54 -9.67 18.27
N ILE A 338 -3.50 -9.80 17.46
CA ILE A 338 -2.31 -8.96 17.57
C ILE A 338 -2.66 -7.50 17.22
N GLN A 339 -3.47 -7.30 16.19
CA GLN A 339 -3.90 -5.96 15.80
C GLN A 339 -4.85 -5.36 16.83
N GLY A 340 -5.75 -6.14 17.42
CA GLY A 340 -6.59 -5.71 18.52
C GLY A 340 -5.78 -5.31 19.76
N MET A 341 -4.75 -6.10 20.12
CA MET A 341 -3.83 -5.73 21.21
C MET A 341 -3.05 -4.45 20.91
N ALA A 342 -2.56 -4.28 19.68
CA ALA A 342 -1.87 -3.07 19.26
C ALA A 342 -2.79 -1.84 19.35
N ALA A 343 -4.05 -1.98 18.94
CA ALA A 343 -5.05 -0.92 19.09
C ALA A 343 -5.30 -0.55 20.55
N LEU A 344 -5.46 -1.52 21.44
CA LEU A 344 -5.65 -1.28 22.88
C LEU A 344 -4.43 -0.57 23.51
N ILE A 345 -3.22 -1.00 23.17
CA ILE A 345 -1.98 -0.34 23.63
C ILE A 345 -1.95 1.11 23.15
N LEU A 346 -2.29 1.34 21.87
CA LEU A 346 -2.31 2.69 21.32
C LEU A 346 -3.41 3.55 21.96
N PHE A 347 -4.58 2.99 22.26
CA PHE A 347 -5.64 3.72 22.99
C PHE A 347 -5.16 4.19 24.37
N ALA A 348 -4.45 3.35 25.09
CA ALA A 348 -3.89 3.72 26.39
C ALA A 348 -2.76 4.77 26.27
N ALA A 349 -1.94 4.67 25.22
CA ALA A 349 -0.80 5.55 25.00
C ALA A 349 -1.17 6.89 24.30
N ALA A 350 -2.28 6.92 23.55
CA ALA A 350 -2.64 8.04 22.69
C ALA A 350 -2.71 9.41 23.39
N PRO A 351 -3.28 9.55 24.61
CA PRO A 351 -3.28 10.86 25.31
C PRO A 351 -1.88 11.40 25.55
N THR A 352 -0.97 10.54 26.00
CA THR A 352 0.43 10.89 26.26
C THR A 352 1.17 11.17 24.95
N LEU A 353 0.93 10.38 23.93
CA LEU A 353 1.54 10.55 22.60
C LEU A 353 1.13 11.89 21.97
N LEU A 354 -0.16 12.23 21.98
CA LEU A 354 -0.64 13.51 21.46
C LEU A 354 -0.06 14.68 22.23
N HIS A 355 0.00 14.57 23.55
CA HIS A 355 0.62 15.62 24.39
C HIS A 355 2.11 15.84 24.03
N TRP A 356 2.90 14.77 23.86
CA TRP A 356 4.31 14.88 23.47
C TRP A 356 4.50 15.46 22.06
N LEU A 357 3.58 15.17 21.14
CA LEU A 357 3.59 15.71 19.79
C LEU A 357 3.04 17.14 19.71
N GLY A 358 2.55 17.72 20.83
CA GLY A 358 1.92 19.04 20.83
C GLY A 358 0.58 19.08 20.08
N ILE A 359 -0.09 17.93 19.93
CA ILE A 359 -1.37 17.80 19.23
C ILE A 359 -2.52 17.92 20.25
N PRO A 360 -3.52 18.77 19.97
CA PRO A 360 -4.66 18.95 20.88
C PRO A 360 -5.41 17.66 21.17
N ALA A 361 -5.84 17.46 22.42
CA ALA A 361 -6.63 16.29 22.84
C ALA A 361 -7.99 16.17 22.12
N LEU A 362 -8.44 17.23 21.44
CA LEU A 362 -9.65 17.22 20.61
C LEU A 362 -9.60 16.16 19.49
N TYR A 363 -8.41 15.77 19.03
CA TYR A 363 -8.21 14.75 18.00
C TYR A 363 -8.30 13.31 18.53
N LEU A 364 -8.37 13.11 19.83
CA LEU A 364 -8.31 11.78 20.45
C LEU A 364 -9.46 10.85 20.04
N PRO A 365 -10.75 11.29 20.03
CA PRO A 365 -11.85 10.42 19.59
C PRO A 365 -11.69 9.95 18.15
N LEU A 366 -11.30 10.84 17.25
CA LEU A 366 -11.08 10.51 15.85
C LEU A 366 -9.90 9.55 15.67
N LEU A 367 -8.81 9.76 16.39
CA LEU A 367 -7.67 8.84 16.39
C LEU A 367 -8.08 7.41 16.78
N TYR A 368 -8.93 7.26 17.79
CA TYR A 368 -9.42 5.94 18.20
C TYR A 368 -10.23 5.26 17.10
N ILE A 369 -11.11 6.00 16.44
CA ILE A 369 -11.91 5.48 15.33
C ILE A 369 -11.03 5.07 14.15
N ASP A 370 -10.06 5.91 13.81
CA ASP A 370 -9.13 5.65 12.69
C ASP A 370 -8.18 4.47 12.97
N VAL A 371 -7.78 4.25 14.22
CA VAL A 371 -7.00 3.07 14.64
C VAL A 371 -7.81 1.80 14.47
N ILE A 372 -9.10 1.81 14.81
CA ILE A 372 -10.01 0.69 14.57
C ILE A 372 -10.15 0.45 13.05
N ALA A 373 -10.36 1.51 12.29
CA ALA A 373 -10.48 1.44 10.84
C ALA A 373 -9.21 0.86 10.18
N ALA A 374 -8.03 1.37 10.55
CA ALA A 374 -6.74 0.86 10.06
C ALA A 374 -6.54 -0.61 10.43
N SER A 375 -6.95 -1.02 11.62
CA SER A 375 -6.90 -2.41 12.07
C SER A 375 -7.78 -3.33 11.21
N MET A 376 -9.01 -2.92 10.92
CA MET A 376 -9.93 -3.65 10.03
C MET A 376 -9.40 -3.70 8.59
N GLN A 377 -8.74 -2.65 8.13
CA GLN A 377 -8.14 -2.61 6.81
C GLN A 377 -7.04 -3.67 6.63
N VAL A 378 -6.22 -3.93 7.64
CA VAL A 378 -5.20 -4.99 7.59
C VAL A 378 -5.84 -6.36 7.42
N VAL A 379 -6.90 -6.65 8.18
CA VAL A 379 -7.65 -7.92 8.06
C VAL A 379 -8.27 -8.05 6.67
N PHE A 380 -8.95 -7.02 6.20
CA PHE A 380 -9.58 -6.98 4.87
C PHE A 380 -8.54 -7.20 3.75
N MET A 381 -7.39 -6.53 3.83
CA MET A 381 -6.30 -6.72 2.88
C MET A 381 -5.76 -8.16 2.90
N GLY A 382 -5.61 -8.76 4.09
CA GLY A 382 -5.19 -10.15 4.24
C GLY A 382 -6.14 -11.12 3.54
N ILE A 383 -7.46 -10.94 3.72
CA ILE A 383 -8.48 -11.77 3.08
C ILE A 383 -8.50 -11.58 1.56
N ILE A 384 -8.36 -10.35 1.07
CA ILE A 384 -8.26 -10.07 -0.38
C ILE A 384 -7.07 -10.82 -0.99
N ASN A 385 -5.92 -10.85 -0.31
CA ASN A 385 -4.75 -11.59 -0.79
C ASN A 385 -5.05 -13.10 -0.91
N VAL A 386 -5.74 -13.68 0.07
CA VAL A 386 -6.18 -15.08 -0.02
C VAL A 386 -7.09 -15.31 -1.22
N PHE A 387 -8.04 -14.41 -1.48
CA PHE A 387 -8.87 -14.52 -2.68
C PHE A 387 -8.07 -14.42 -3.99
N PHE A 388 -6.96 -13.68 -4.01
CA PHE A 388 -6.06 -13.67 -5.18
C PHE A 388 -5.33 -15.01 -5.33
N TYR A 389 -4.88 -15.66 -4.26
CA TYR A 389 -4.33 -17.02 -4.32
C TYR A 389 -5.37 -18.01 -4.87
N LEU A 390 -6.62 -17.91 -4.43
CA LEU A 390 -7.72 -18.78 -4.90
C LEU A 390 -8.30 -18.36 -6.27
N ASP A 391 -7.73 -17.35 -6.94
CA ASP A 391 -8.17 -16.75 -8.22
C ASP A 391 -9.65 -16.30 -8.24
N LYS A 392 -10.19 -15.88 -7.10
CA LYS A 392 -11.58 -15.40 -6.95
C LYS A 392 -11.73 -13.90 -7.25
N ARG A 393 -11.20 -13.46 -8.38
CA ARG A 393 -11.14 -12.04 -8.80
C ARG A 393 -12.50 -11.33 -8.82
N ARG A 394 -13.60 -12.03 -9.17
CA ARG A 394 -14.94 -11.43 -9.18
C ARG A 394 -15.42 -11.05 -7.78
N ILE A 395 -15.14 -11.89 -6.78
CA ILE A 395 -15.47 -11.59 -5.37
C ILE A 395 -14.70 -10.39 -4.90
N VAL A 396 -13.40 -10.35 -5.17
CA VAL A 396 -12.55 -9.19 -4.81
C VAL A 396 -13.08 -7.90 -5.45
N LEU A 397 -13.46 -7.95 -6.74
CA LEU A 397 -14.02 -6.79 -7.43
C LEU A 397 -15.29 -6.26 -6.76
N TRP A 398 -16.21 -7.14 -6.37
CA TRP A 398 -17.43 -6.74 -5.65
C TRP A 398 -17.12 -6.17 -4.26
N LEU A 399 -16.23 -6.81 -3.49
CA LEU A 399 -15.84 -6.33 -2.16
C LEU A 399 -15.17 -4.95 -2.21
N VAL A 400 -14.23 -4.77 -3.14
CA VAL A 400 -13.54 -3.49 -3.29
C VAL A 400 -14.45 -2.41 -3.87
N GLY A 401 -15.34 -2.76 -4.81
CA GLY A 401 -16.38 -1.86 -5.32
C GLY A 401 -17.34 -1.41 -4.22
N ALA A 402 -17.81 -2.37 -3.40
CA ALA A 402 -18.64 -2.06 -2.24
C ALA A 402 -17.91 -1.17 -1.23
N PHE A 403 -16.61 -1.42 -0.98
CA PHE A 403 -15.80 -0.58 -0.12
C PHE A 403 -15.78 0.88 -0.57
N VAL A 404 -15.51 1.14 -1.87
CA VAL A 404 -15.50 2.51 -2.41
C VAL A 404 -16.86 3.17 -2.24
N VAL A 405 -17.94 2.49 -2.66
CA VAL A 405 -19.30 3.04 -2.59
C VAL A 405 -19.71 3.34 -1.14
N LEU A 406 -19.51 2.39 -0.23
CA LEU A 406 -19.81 2.58 1.18
C LEU A 406 -18.97 3.70 1.79
N ASN A 407 -17.68 3.76 1.49
CA ASN A 407 -16.80 4.82 1.99
C ASN A 407 -17.30 6.20 1.52
N VAL A 408 -17.61 6.36 0.24
CA VAL A 408 -18.17 7.62 -0.29
C VAL A 408 -19.48 7.99 0.40
N VAL A 409 -20.44 7.08 0.43
CA VAL A 409 -21.79 7.35 0.99
C VAL A 409 -21.73 7.65 2.48
N LEU A 410 -21.06 6.79 3.26
CA LEU A 410 -21.01 6.95 4.71
C LEU A 410 -20.15 8.16 5.11
N THR A 411 -19.05 8.45 4.41
CA THR A 411 -18.26 9.66 4.65
C THR A 411 -19.06 10.93 4.29
N ALA A 412 -19.85 10.93 3.22
CA ALA A 412 -20.71 12.06 2.89
C ALA A 412 -21.77 12.31 3.99
N LEU A 413 -22.36 11.24 4.52
CA LEU A 413 -23.31 11.33 5.64
C LEU A 413 -22.66 11.87 6.92
N THR A 414 -21.43 11.44 7.24
CA THR A 414 -20.72 11.95 8.44
C THR A 414 -20.30 13.40 8.27
N LEU A 415 -19.87 13.82 7.07
CA LEU A 415 -19.57 15.23 6.77
C LEU A 415 -20.79 16.15 6.86
N ALA A 416 -21.96 15.64 6.50
CA ALA A 416 -23.24 16.38 6.58
C ALA A 416 -23.82 16.42 7.99
N SER A 417 -23.33 15.58 8.92
CA SER A 417 -23.86 15.48 10.28
C SER A 417 -23.07 16.31 11.30
N ASN A 418 -22.43 15.72 12.25
CA ASN A 418 -21.75 16.38 13.36
C ASN A 418 -20.24 16.06 13.31
N PRO A 419 -19.35 16.99 13.66
CA PRO A 419 -17.91 16.71 13.78
C PRO A 419 -17.53 15.50 14.64
N ALA A 420 -18.36 15.16 15.64
CA ALA A 420 -18.20 13.95 16.43
C ALA A 420 -18.37 12.64 15.64
N ALA A 421 -19.00 12.70 14.46
CA ALA A 421 -19.17 11.54 13.57
C ALA A 421 -18.02 11.35 12.55
N TYR A 422 -17.04 12.24 12.52
CA TYR A 422 -15.91 12.12 11.61
C TYR A 422 -15.12 10.84 11.86
N GLY A 423 -14.64 10.20 10.78
CA GLY A 423 -13.96 8.90 10.81
C GLY A 423 -14.89 7.69 10.79
N TYR A 424 -16.13 7.79 11.31
CA TYR A 424 -17.06 6.67 11.30
C TYR A 424 -17.44 6.20 9.89
N GLY A 425 -17.49 7.10 8.90
CA GLY A 425 -17.80 6.73 7.52
C GLY A 425 -16.82 5.71 6.97
N PHE A 426 -15.53 5.97 7.09
CA PHE A 426 -14.46 5.07 6.69
C PHE A 426 -14.43 3.79 7.53
N ALA A 427 -14.55 3.90 8.85
CA ALA A 427 -14.55 2.76 9.76
C ALA A 427 -15.72 1.78 9.52
N LEU A 428 -16.93 2.30 9.34
CA LEU A 428 -18.12 1.48 9.05
C LEU A 428 -18.05 0.84 7.66
N ALA A 429 -17.55 1.56 6.65
CA ALA A 429 -17.32 0.97 5.33
C ALA A 429 -16.38 -0.23 5.41
N LEU A 430 -15.26 -0.11 6.10
CA LEU A 430 -14.32 -1.20 6.32
C LEU A 430 -14.92 -2.34 7.13
N PHE A 431 -15.69 -2.03 8.18
CA PHE A 431 -16.35 -3.04 9.00
C PHE A 431 -17.29 -3.92 8.17
N VAL A 432 -18.16 -3.30 7.37
CA VAL A 432 -19.10 -4.04 6.52
C VAL A 432 -18.39 -4.91 5.50
N VAL A 433 -17.38 -4.38 4.78
CA VAL A 433 -16.68 -5.17 3.75
C VAL A 433 -15.77 -6.23 4.36
N MET A 434 -15.22 -5.99 5.55
CA MET A 434 -14.46 -7.00 6.30
C MET A 434 -15.35 -8.18 6.67
N LEU A 435 -16.53 -7.93 7.26
CA LEU A 435 -17.48 -8.99 7.59
C LEU A 435 -17.98 -9.75 6.35
N ALA A 436 -18.28 -9.02 5.27
CA ALA A 436 -18.65 -9.63 3.99
C ALA A 436 -17.51 -10.49 3.42
N SER A 437 -16.27 -10.04 3.54
CA SER A 437 -15.10 -10.78 3.06
C SER A 437 -14.87 -12.07 3.87
N LEU A 438 -15.02 -12.03 5.19
CA LEU A 438 -14.97 -13.22 6.06
C LEU A 438 -16.04 -14.23 5.70
N TYR A 439 -17.29 -13.77 5.51
CA TYR A 439 -18.41 -14.63 5.11
C TYR A 439 -18.16 -15.32 3.77
N TRP A 440 -17.73 -14.56 2.75
CA TRP A 440 -17.44 -15.13 1.45
C TRP A 440 -16.22 -16.07 1.49
N LEU A 441 -15.22 -15.76 2.31
CA LEU A 441 -14.05 -16.61 2.50
C LEU A 441 -14.45 -17.98 3.05
N ASP A 442 -15.20 -18.01 4.14
CA ASP A 442 -15.65 -19.26 4.76
C ASP A 442 -16.44 -20.12 3.75
N ARG A 443 -17.41 -19.51 3.06
CA ARG A 443 -18.17 -20.22 2.00
C ARG A 443 -17.31 -20.77 0.88
N LYS A 444 -16.29 -20.03 0.46
CA LYS A 444 -15.41 -20.48 -0.63
C LYS A 444 -14.44 -21.58 -0.22
N LEU A 445 -14.04 -21.60 1.02
CA LEU A 445 -13.24 -22.68 1.57
C LEU A 445 -14.03 -23.99 1.66
N ASP A 446 -15.32 -23.93 2.06
CA ASP A 446 -16.19 -25.10 2.10
C ASP A 446 -16.47 -25.71 0.71
N THR A 447 -16.49 -24.89 -0.33
CA THR A 447 -16.75 -25.35 -1.73
C THR A 447 -15.49 -25.59 -2.55
N LEU A 448 -14.31 -25.45 -1.96
CA LEU A 448 -13.03 -25.44 -2.69
C LEU A 448 -12.76 -26.74 -3.45
N GLU A 449 -13.00 -27.90 -2.82
CA GLU A 449 -12.83 -29.20 -3.48
C GLU A 449 -13.72 -29.34 -4.71
N TYR A 450 -15.01 -29.05 -4.54
CA TYR A 450 -15.95 -29.12 -5.64
C TYR A 450 -15.53 -28.20 -6.80
N GLU A 451 -15.14 -26.98 -6.49
CA GLU A 451 -14.69 -26.02 -7.52
C GLU A 451 -13.37 -26.45 -8.17
N THR A 452 -12.48 -27.13 -7.45
CA THR A 452 -11.20 -27.59 -8.00
C THR A 452 -11.36 -28.77 -8.94
N PHE A 453 -12.31 -29.69 -8.65
CA PHE A 453 -12.47 -30.91 -9.46
C PHE A 453 -13.57 -30.82 -10.52
N MET A 454 -14.59 -29.99 -10.33
CA MET A 454 -15.78 -29.96 -11.20
C MET A 454 -15.80 -28.77 -12.17
N LEU A 455 -14.99 -27.74 -11.96
CA LEU A 455 -14.99 -26.54 -12.79
C LEU A 455 -13.67 -26.33 -13.58
N GLN A 456 -12.87 -27.37 -13.71
CA GLN A 456 -11.67 -27.38 -14.58
C GLN A 456 -12.02 -27.67 -16.03
#